data_792549b2fc2a3be60b97ff57c2d2a433
#
_entry.id   792549b2fc2a3be60b97ff57c2d2a433
#
_cell.length_a   1.000
_cell.length_b   1.000
_cell.length_c   1.000
_cell.angle_alpha   90.00
_cell.angle_beta   90.00
_cell.angle_gamma   90.00
#
_symmetry.space_group_name_H-M   'P 1'
#
loop_
_entity.id
_entity.type
_entity.pdbx_description
1 polymer ?
#
loop_
_entity_poly.entity_id
_entity_poly.type
_entity_poly.pdbx_seq_one_letter_code
_entity_poly.pdbx_strand_id
1 'polypeptide(L)' 'MLLTEKEMTVLKDLQTQEKSCVDKYERYTGLAKDEELKQLFGELKKKEQEHYKTISGMLNGDVPSCDCNDTAGKDYKP' A
#
# COMPACT_ATOMS: atom_id res chain seq x y z
N MET A 1 5.64 -6.45 18.32
CA MET A 1 6.08 -7.41 17.30
C MET A 1 7.52 -7.20 16.97
N LEU A 2 8.29 -8.28 17.01
CA LEU A 2 9.70 -8.18 16.69
C LEU A 2 9.93 -8.68 15.28
N LEU A 3 10.56 -7.86 14.49
CA LEU A 3 10.86 -8.19 13.11
C LEU A 3 12.30 -8.64 12.99
N THR A 4 12.53 -9.64 12.18
CA THR A 4 13.91 -10.02 11.85
C THR A 4 14.49 -8.98 10.90
N GLU A 5 15.79 -8.99 10.73
CA GLU A 5 16.44 -8.08 9.81
C GLU A 5 15.94 -8.29 8.40
N LYS A 6 15.72 -9.53 8.02
CA LYS A 6 15.24 -9.85 6.69
C LYS A 6 13.83 -9.28 6.49
N GLU A 7 12.99 -9.45 7.50
CA GLU A 7 11.62 -8.92 7.41
C GLU A 7 11.63 -7.41 7.31
N MET A 8 12.51 -6.75 8.07
CA MET A 8 12.60 -5.30 7.99
C MET A 8 13.05 -4.84 6.62
N THR A 9 14.01 -5.57 6.02
CA THR A 9 14.47 -5.22 4.68
C THR A 9 13.35 -5.34 3.66
N VAL A 10 12.58 -6.41 3.73
CA VAL A 10 11.47 -6.60 2.80
C VAL A 10 10.43 -5.51 2.99
N LEU A 11 10.12 -5.16 4.24
CA LEU A 11 9.13 -4.12 4.48
C LEU A 11 9.60 -2.76 3.99
N LYS A 12 10.89 -2.47 4.13
CA LYS A 12 11.41 -1.19 3.63
C LYS A 12 11.37 -1.13 2.11
N ASP A 13 11.64 -2.26 1.46
CA ASP A 13 11.53 -2.30 0.01
C ASP A 13 10.09 -2.08 -0.42
N LEU A 14 9.14 -2.72 0.25
CA LEU A 14 7.73 -2.53 -0.05
C LEU A 14 7.30 -1.09 0.20
N GLN A 15 7.80 -0.48 1.27
CA GLN A 15 7.48 0.90 1.58
C GLN A 15 7.92 1.82 0.45
N THR A 16 9.11 1.60 -0.07
CA THR A 16 9.63 2.40 -1.17
C THR A 16 8.79 2.19 -2.43
N GLN A 17 8.40 0.94 -2.71
CA GLN A 17 7.59 0.67 -3.88
C GLN A 17 6.20 1.29 -3.77
N GLU A 18 5.60 1.25 -2.58
CA GLU A 18 4.29 1.84 -2.39
C GLU A 18 4.34 3.35 -2.56
N LYS A 19 5.40 3.97 -2.08
CA LYS A 19 5.54 5.40 -2.25
C LYS A 19 5.67 5.76 -3.72
N SER A 20 6.42 4.97 -4.47
CA SER A 20 6.57 5.19 -5.91
C SER A 20 5.24 5.06 -6.61
N CYS A 21 4.41 4.11 -6.19
CA CYS A 21 3.09 3.92 -6.77
C CYS A 21 2.18 5.10 -6.48
N VAL A 22 2.22 5.62 -5.25
CA VAL A 22 1.42 6.79 -4.91
C VAL A 22 1.80 7.96 -5.81
N ASP A 23 3.10 8.21 -5.97
CA ASP A 23 3.57 9.31 -6.79
C ASP A 23 3.17 9.11 -8.25
N LYS A 24 3.23 7.88 -8.72
CA LYS A 24 2.87 7.56 -10.09
C LYS A 24 1.38 7.82 -10.34
N TYR A 25 0.53 7.35 -9.43
CA TYR A 25 -0.90 7.52 -9.61
C TYR A 25 -1.32 8.97 -9.45
N GLU A 26 -0.62 9.71 -8.60
CA GLU A 26 -0.90 11.14 -8.49
C GLU A 26 -0.59 11.84 -9.81
N ARG A 27 0.52 11.48 -10.45
CA ARG A 27 0.88 12.07 -11.72
C ARG A 27 -0.13 11.68 -12.81
N TYR A 28 -0.55 10.41 -12.81
CA TYR A 28 -1.52 9.95 -13.80
C TYR A 28 -2.86 10.65 -13.63
N THR A 29 -3.27 10.88 -12.39
CA THR A 29 -4.50 11.61 -12.13
C THR A 29 -4.42 13.01 -12.75
N GLY A 30 -3.29 13.66 -12.62
CA GLY A 30 -3.14 14.98 -13.19
C GLY A 30 -3.09 15.01 -14.71
N LEU A 31 -2.64 13.92 -15.32
CA LEU A 31 -2.54 13.86 -16.77
C LEU A 31 -3.80 13.33 -17.44
N ALA A 32 -4.62 12.63 -16.73
CA ALA A 32 -5.80 12.03 -17.33
C ALA A 32 -6.81 13.09 -17.71
N LYS A 33 -7.42 12.95 -18.86
CA LYS A 33 -8.45 13.89 -19.30
C LYS A 33 -9.83 13.30 -19.10
N ASP A 34 -9.92 12.00 -19.01
CA ASP A 34 -11.18 11.32 -18.82
C ASP A 34 -11.51 11.30 -17.33
N GLU A 35 -12.70 11.73 -16.97
CA GLU A 35 -13.08 11.82 -15.56
C GLU A 35 -13.10 10.47 -14.87
N GLU A 36 -13.51 9.43 -15.59
CA GLU A 36 -13.52 8.10 -15.00
C GLU A 36 -12.11 7.62 -14.71
N LEU A 37 -11.17 7.92 -15.59
CA LEU A 37 -9.79 7.55 -15.36
C LEU A 37 -9.19 8.34 -14.21
N LYS A 38 -9.56 9.61 -14.09
CA LYS A 38 -9.10 10.40 -12.96
C LYS A 38 -9.58 9.82 -11.65
N GLN A 39 -10.84 9.39 -11.60
CA GLN A 39 -11.38 8.79 -10.40
C GLN A 39 -10.68 7.49 -10.09
N LEU A 40 -10.44 6.67 -11.11
CA LEU A 40 -9.77 5.39 -10.91
C LEU A 40 -8.37 5.59 -10.35
N PHE A 41 -7.60 6.49 -10.96
CA PHE A 41 -6.24 6.74 -10.47
C PHE A 41 -6.25 7.34 -9.07
N GLY A 42 -7.24 8.17 -8.76
CA GLY A 42 -7.36 8.71 -7.42
C GLY A 42 -7.65 7.65 -6.38
N GLU A 43 -8.49 6.66 -6.73
CA GLU A 43 -8.79 5.56 -5.83
C GLU A 43 -7.60 4.64 -5.66
N LEU A 44 -6.86 4.38 -6.74
CA LEU A 44 -5.67 3.57 -6.65
C LEU A 44 -4.61 4.26 -5.78
N LYS A 45 -4.49 5.57 -5.92
CA LYS A 45 -3.57 6.32 -5.08
C LYS A 45 -3.93 6.19 -3.62
N LYS A 46 -5.21 6.27 -3.29
CA LYS A 46 -5.65 6.15 -1.92
C LYS A 46 -5.32 4.78 -1.35
N LYS A 47 -5.54 3.73 -2.13
CA LYS A 47 -5.24 2.39 -1.66
C LYS A 47 -3.75 2.22 -1.41
N GLU A 48 -2.92 2.76 -2.29
CA GLU A 48 -1.50 2.65 -2.10
C GLU A 48 -1.02 3.46 -0.90
N GLN A 49 -1.68 4.58 -0.63
CA GLN A 49 -1.36 5.35 0.57
C GLN A 49 -1.69 4.58 1.83
N GLU A 50 -2.78 3.83 1.83
CA GLU A 50 -3.14 3.01 2.96
C GLU A 50 -2.15 1.88 3.16
N HIS A 51 -1.70 1.27 2.07
CA HIS A 51 -0.68 0.23 2.15
C HIS A 51 0.62 0.80 2.72
N TYR A 52 0.99 1.98 2.28
CA TYR A 52 2.21 2.62 2.77
C TYR A 52 2.11 2.87 4.27
N LYS A 53 0.95 3.31 4.73
CA LYS A 53 0.75 3.56 6.14
C LYS A 53 0.84 2.27 6.95
N THR A 54 0.24 1.21 6.44
CA THR A 54 0.27 -0.07 7.12
C THR A 54 1.70 -0.59 7.22
N ILE A 55 2.45 -0.52 6.14
CA ILE A 55 3.83 -0.99 6.14
C ILE A 55 4.68 -0.16 7.08
N SER A 56 4.45 1.16 7.08
CA SER A 56 5.18 2.03 7.99
C SER A 56 4.88 1.70 9.44
N GLY A 57 3.63 1.36 9.73
CA GLY A 57 3.26 0.94 11.08
C GLY A 57 3.94 -0.36 11.46
N MET A 58 4.02 -1.31 10.55
CA MET A 58 4.71 -2.55 10.82
C MET A 58 6.17 -2.34 11.11
N LEU A 59 6.81 -1.44 10.39
CA LEU A 59 8.21 -1.13 10.64
C LEU A 59 8.41 -0.51 12.00
N ASN A 60 7.39 0.15 12.53
CA ASN A 60 7.44 0.72 13.86
C ASN A 60 7.00 -0.26 14.94
N GLY A 61 6.70 -1.49 14.55
CA GLY A 61 6.32 -2.51 15.52
C GLY A 61 4.84 -2.70 15.72
N ASP A 62 4.02 -1.96 15.01
CA ASP A 62 2.57 -2.07 15.17
C ASP A 62 2.05 -3.30 14.44
N VAL A 63 1.05 -3.92 15.00
CA VAL A 63 0.42 -5.05 14.36
C VAL A 63 -0.85 -4.56 13.69
N PRO A 64 -0.99 -4.75 12.39
CA PRO A 64 -2.17 -4.26 11.69
C PRO A 64 -3.41 -4.94 12.22
N SER A 65 -4.46 -4.18 12.26
CA SER A 65 -5.69 -4.70 12.68
C SER A 65 -6.24 -5.56 11.62
N CYS A 66 -6.70 -6.68 11.99
CA CYS A 66 -6.91 -7.55 10.99
C CYS A 66 -8.17 -7.76 10.57
N ASP A 67 -9.04 -7.08 11.00
CA ASP A 67 -10.24 -7.22 10.43
C ASP A 67 -10.12 -7.18 9.05
N CYS A 68 -9.28 -6.64 8.72
CA CYS A 68 -9.15 -6.49 7.38
C CYS A 68 -9.04 -7.73 6.76
N ASN A 69 -8.74 -8.45 7.35
CA ASN A 69 -8.50 -9.55 6.84
C ASN A 69 -9.30 -9.81 5.98
N ASP A 70 -9.76 -9.08 5.81
CA ASP A 70 -10.48 -9.17 4.92
C ASP A 70 -10.35 -10.35 4.22
N THR A 71 -11.23 -10.63 3.45
CA THR A 71 -11.36 -11.82 2.81
C THR A 71 -10.34 -12.04 1.81
N ALA A 72 -9.85 -11.03 1.23
CA ALA A 72 -8.84 -11.23 0.21
C ALA A 72 -7.68 -12.02 0.79
N GLY A 73 -7.26 -11.67 1.95
CA GLY A 73 -6.18 -12.37 2.57
C GLY A 73 -6.53 -13.78 2.92
N LYS A 74 -7.78 -14.03 3.27
CA LYS A 74 -8.16 -15.35 3.60
C LYS A 74 -8.27 -16.26 2.43
N ASP A 75 -8.67 -15.73 1.31
CA ASP A 75 -8.84 -16.55 0.14
C ASP A 75 -7.53 -16.89 -0.51
N TYR A 76 -6.47 -16.19 -0.17
CA TYR A 76 -5.20 -16.45 -0.80
C TYR A 76 -4.57 -17.68 -0.19
N LYS A 77 -4.35 -18.69 -1.00
CA LYS A 77 -3.71 -19.88 -0.53
C LYS A 77 -2.49 -20.10 -1.34
N PRO A 78 -1.37 -19.92 -0.78
CA PRO A 78 -0.11 -20.11 -1.53
C PRO A 78 0.05 -21.54 -1.97
#